data_43b9a514b01afd3b7cdfb093de658c20
#
_entry.id   43b9a514b01afd3b7cdfb093de658c20
#
_cell.length_a   1.000
_cell.length_b   1.000
_cell.length_c   1.000
_cell.angle_alpha   90.00
_cell.angle_beta   90.00
_cell.angle_gamma   90.00
#
_symmetry.space_group_name_H-M   'P 1'
#
loop_
_entity.id
_entity.type
_entity.pdbx_description
1 polymer ?
#
loop_
_entity_poly.entity_id
_entity_poly.type
_entity_poly.pdbx_seq_one_letter_code
_entity_poly.pdbx_strand_id
1 'polypeptide(L)'
;MFNLHDSEKLFIPFITAGDPLPEISVELAKSLQNAGASALEIGVPYTDPLADGPVIQRASKRALENGMNIVKAIELGGKMKKNGVHIPIILFTYYNPVLQLEKECFFALLRENDIDGLLVPDLPLEESALLQKTCKKENIAYISLVAPTSENRLKIITEQAGGFVYCVSSLGVTGVRSEFDPSVYSFIRKVKEFSSVPVAVGFGISSRKQVDEMNEISDGVVVGSALVRKVEELKTKLVNSGTRADALLEFEEYAKTFGRLYSVK
;
A
#
# COMPACT_ATOMS: atom_id res chain seq x y z
N MET A 1 -4.03 -8.27 -15.52
CA MET A 1 -4.30 -7.47 -14.30
C MET A 1 -4.55 -8.43 -13.16
N PHE A 2 -3.94 -8.23 -11.99
CA PHE A 2 -4.16 -9.12 -10.85
C PHE A 2 -5.60 -9.05 -10.34
N ASN A 3 -6.06 -10.15 -9.72
CA ASN A 3 -7.41 -10.26 -9.17
C ASN A 3 -7.34 -10.65 -7.69
N LEU A 4 -8.05 -9.94 -6.82
CA LEU A 4 -8.11 -10.19 -5.38
C LEU A 4 -9.50 -10.69 -4.93
N HIS A 5 -10.41 -11.00 -5.87
CA HIS A 5 -11.79 -11.43 -5.55
C HIS A 5 -11.86 -12.76 -4.77
N ASP A 6 -10.90 -13.66 -4.98
CA ASP A 6 -10.91 -14.99 -4.36
C ASP A 6 -10.40 -14.99 -2.91
N SER A 7 -10.00 -13.83 -2.40
CA SER A 7 -9.56 -13.67 -1.02
C SER A 7 -10.76 -13.39 -0.12
N GLU A 8 -10.96 -14.19 0.96
CA GLU A 8 -12.06 -13.94 1.90
C GLU A 8 -11.96 -12.56 2.58
N LYS A 9 -10.74 -12.15 2.96
CA LYS A 9 -10.43 -10.80 3.47
C LYS A 9 -9.02 -10.41 3.05
N LEU A 10 -8.86 -9.17 2.60
CA LEU A 10 -7.57 -8.65 2.15
C LEU A 10 -6.77 -8.08 3.32
N PHE A 11 -5.50 -8.41 3.35
CA PHE A 11 -4.49 -7.71 4.13
C PHE A 11 -3.48 -7.10 3.14
N ILE A 12 -3.44 -5.78 3.07
CA ILE A 12 -2.56 -5.03 2.16
C ILE A 12 -1.63 -4.18 3.00
N PRO A 13 -0.42 -4.65 3.33
CA PRO A 13 0.58 -3.86 4.01
C PRO A 13 1.23 -2.83 3.09
N PHE A 14 1.66 -1.71 3.69
CA PHE A 14 2.49 -0.68 3.06
C PHE A 14 3.84 -0.60 3.76
N ILE A 15 4.92 -0.50 2.96
CA ILE A 15 6.27 -0.16 3.43
C ILE A 15 6.87 0.96 2.56
N THR A 16 7.78 1.75 3.12
CA THR A 16 8.55 2.73 2.35
C THR A 16 9.75 2.04 1.69
N ALA A 17 9.89 2.18 0.38
CA ALA A 17 11.01 1.60 -0.38
C ALA A 17 12.34 2.14 0.13
N GLY A 18 13.24 1.24 0.54
CA GLY A 18 14.58 1.59 1.01
C GLY A 18 14.69 1.99 2.48
N ASP A 19 13.61 1.85 3.27
CA ASP A 19 13.63 2.06 4.72
C ASP A 19 13.69 0.72 5.48
N PRO A 20 14.64 0.48 6.41
CA PRO A 20 15.78 1.33 6.75
C PRO A 20 16.94 1.24 5.73
N LEU A 21 16.99 0.20 4.91
CA LEU A 21 17.93 -0.02 3.81
C LEU A 21 17.23 -0.80 2.67
N PRO A 22 17.66 -0.64 1.40
CA PRO A 22 17.03 -1.32 0.27
C PRO A 22 17.00 -2.85 0.39
N GLU A 23 18.07 -3.48 0.84
CA GLU A 23 18.13 -4.94 1.02
C GLU A 23 17.20 -5.41 2.12
N ILE A 24 17.02 -4.63 3.17
CA ILE A 24 16.07 -4.94 4.27
C ILE A 24 14.64 -4.87 3.78
N SER A 25 14.31 -3.94 2.88
CA SER A 25 12.96 -3.85 2.29
C SER A 25 12.56 -5.14 1.57
N VAL A 26 13.51 -5.86 0.94
CA VAL A 26 13.24 -7.17 0.31
C VAL A 26 12.90 -8.22 1.37
N GLU A 27 13.62 -8.25 2.48
CA GLU A 27 13.38 -9.19 3.58
C GLU A 27 12.04 -8.88 4.29
N LEU A 28 11.73 -7.60 4.52
CA LEU A 28 10.43 -7.16 5.06
C LEU A 28 9.27 -7.57 4.16
N ALA A 29 9.42 -7.46 2.83
CA ALA A 29 8.40 -7.88 1.88
C ALA A 29 8.10 -9.38 1.98
N LYS A 30 9.13 -10.21 2.18
CA LYS A 30 8.96 -11.66 2.43
C LYS A 30 8.24 -11.92 3.74
N SER A 31 8.63 -11.25 4.83
CA SER A 31 7.95 -11.37 6.13
C SER A 31 6.47 -10.98 6.03
N LEU A 32 6.14 -9.95 5.25
CA LEU A 32 4.75 -9.54 5.02
C LEU A 32 3.97 -10.57 4.20
N GLN A 33 4.58 -11.15 3.16
CA GLN A 33 3.99 -12.27 2.42
C GLN A 33 3.72 -13.46 3.34
N ASN A 34 4.68 -13.86 4.18
CA ASN A 34 4.53 -14.92 5.17
C ASN A 34 3.44 -14.62 6.21
N ALA A 35 3.25 -13.34 6.54
CA ALA A 35 2.18 -12.87 7.41
C ALA A 35 0.79 -12.89 6.76
N GLY A 36 0.67 -13.35 5.50
CA GLY A 36 -0.60 -13.50 4.79
C GLY A 36 -1.04 -12.26 4.03
N ALA A 37 -0.11 -11.39 3.61
CA ALA A 37 -0.43 -10.27 2.74
C ALA A 37 -1.04 -10.73 1.41
N SER A 38 -2.11 -10.07 0.98
CA SER A 38 -2.80 -10.33 -0.29
C SER A 38 -2.17 -9.56 -1.47
N ALA A 39 -1.58 -8.43 -1.18
CA ALA A 39 -0.77 -7.58 -2.05
C ALA A 39 0.15 -6.74 -1.18
N LEU A 40 1.19 -6.14 -1.75
CA LEU A 40 2.12 -5.27 -1.05
C LEU A 40 2.15 -3.89 -1.71
N GLU A 41 1.90 -2.83 -0.93
CA GLU A 41 2.16 -1.47 -1.36
C GLU A 41 3.61 -1.07 -1.02
N ILE A 42 4.36 -0.63 -2.03
CA ILE A 42 5.69 -0.04 -1.85
C ILE A 42 5.63 1.46 -2.12
N GLY A 43 5.85 2.25 -1.07
CA GLY A 43 5.86 3.71 -1.14
C GLY A 43 7.17 4.25 -1.70
N VAL A 44 7.09 5.04 -2.76
CA VAL A 44 8.23 5.81 -3.27
C VAL A 44 8.51 6.94 -2.29
N PRO A 45 9.72 7.03 -1.70
CA PRO A 45 10.03 8.14 -0.80
C PRO A 45 10.05 9.46 -1.56
N TYR A 46 9.42 10.48 -0.97
CA TYR A 46 9.26 11.79 -1.60
C TYR A 46 9.50 12.92 -0.59
N THR A 47 10.01 14.05 -1.07
CA THR A 47 10.37 15.20 -0.22
C THR A 47 9.17 16.02 0.23
N ASP A 48 8.10 16.04 -0.59
CA ASP A 48 6.93 16.91 -0.40
C ASP A 48 5.62 16.09 -0.28
N PRO A 49 5.50 15.19 0.71
CA PRO A 49 4.43 14.21 0.80
C PRO A 49 3.16 14.84 1.38
N LEU A 50 2.19 15.15 0.53
CA LEU A 50 0.92 15.80 0.91
C LEU A 50 -0.02 14.90 1.72
N ALA A 51 0.02 13.57 1.46
CA ALA A 51 -0.87 12.59 2.08
C ALA A 51 -0.25 11.87 3.29
N ASP A 52 1.08 12.00 3.51
CA ASP A 52 1.79 11.19 4.49
C ASP A 52 1.84 11.86 5.88
N GLY A 53 1.55 11.06 6.90
CA GLY A 53 1.74 11.46 8.28
C GLY A 53 3.20 11.36 8.75
N PRO A 54 3.49 11.84 9.97
CA PRO A 54 4.87 11.98 10.46
C PRO A 54 5.70 10.69 10.47
N VAL A 55 5.07 9.54 10.64
CA VAL A 55 5.75 8.23 10.65
C VAL A 55 6.30 7.91 9.26
N ILE A 56 5.46 8.04 8.23
CA ILE A 56 5.84 7.77 6.84
C ILE A 56 6.84 8.83 6.36
N GLN A 57 6.67 10.11 6.72
CA GLN A 57 7.63 11.17 6.40
C GLN A 57 9.03 10.87 6.93
N ARG A 58 9.17 10.36 8.18
CA ARG A 58 10.48 9.97 8.73
C ARG A 58 11.08 8.78 7.99
N ALA A 59 10.27 7.80 7.59
CA ALA A 59 10.70 6.67 6.78
C ALA A 59 11.19 7.13 5.38
N SER A 60 10.42 8.01 4.73
CA SER A 60 10.79 8.61 3.45
C SER A 60 12.11 9.38 3.55
N LYS A 61 12.30 10.17 4.62
CA LYS A 61 13.56 10.88 4.86
C LYS A 61 14.75 9.91 4.93
N ARG A 62 14.66 8.83 5.72
CA ARG A 62 15.73 7.81 5.81
C ARG A 62 16.00 7.15 4.46
N ALA A 63 14.96 6.81 3.72
CA ALA A 63 15.12 6.20 2.39
C ALA A 63 15.77 7.15 1.38
N LEU A 64 15.40 8.44 1.38
CA LEU A 64 16.04 9.47 0.54
C LEU A 64 17.52 9.65 0.90
N GLU A 65 17.87 9.64 2.19
CA GLU A 65 19.27 9.67 2.66
C GLU A 65 20.07 8.46 2.15
N ASN A 66 19.41 7.31 1.94
CA ASN A 66 19.99 6.13 1.29
C ASN A 66 20.01 6.24 -0.25
N GLY A 67 19.67 7.39 -0.80
CA GLY A 67 19.70 7.67 -2.24
C GLY A 67 18.57 6.99 -3.03
N MET A 68 17.46 6.64 -2.37
CA MET A 68 16.27 6.11 -3.05
C MET A 68 15.58 7.19 -3.88
N ASN A 69 14.97 6.76 -4.98
CA ASN A 69 14.13 7.55 -5.87
C ASN A 69 13.11 6.63 -6.55
N ILE A 70 12.25 7.17 -7.43
CA ILE A 70 11.20 6.39 -8.09
C ILE A 70 11.76 5.23 -8.93
N VAL A 71 12.85 5.43 -9.67
CA VAL A 71 13.47 4.39 -10.50
C VAL A 71 13.95 3.23 -9.62
N LYS A 72 14.74 3.56 -8.58
CA LYS A 72 15.23 2.55 -7.63
C LYS A 72 14.13 1.87 -6.84
N ALA A 73 13.01 2.55 -6.54
CA ALA A 73 11.86 1.94 -5.88
C ALA A 73 11.18 0.91 -6.79
N ILE A 74 11.04 1.20 -8.08
CA ILE A 74 10.52 0.25 -9.08
C ILE A 74 11.45 -0.95 -9.21
N GLU A 75 12.77 -0.71 -9.37
CA GLU A 75 13.79 -1.78 -9.44
C GLU A 75 13.81 -2.64 -8.17
N LEU A 76 13.55 -2.03 -7.00
CA LEU A 76 13.43 -2.74 -5.73
C LEU A 76 12.23 -3.69 -5.73
N GLY A 77 11.09 -3.28 -6.29
CA GLY A 77 9.94 -4.17 -6.53
C GLY A 77 10.32 -5.38 -7.37
N GLY A 78 11.05 -5.18 -8.47
CA GLY A 78 11.58 -6.27 -9.29
C GLY A 78 12.57 -7.17 -8.54
N LYS A 79 13.40 -6.62 -7.65
CA LYS A 79 14.26 -7.41 -6.77
C LYS A 79 13.45 -8.25 -5.78
N MET A 80 12.35 -7.71 -5.23
CA MET A 80 11.44 -8.46 -4.36
C MET A 80 10.87 -9.68 -5.10
N LYS A 81 10.35 -9.49 -6.33
CA LYS A 81 9.85 -10.60 -7.17
C LYS A 81 10.92 -11.67 -7.43
N LYS A 82 12.10 -11.29 -7.85
CA LYS A 82 13.25 -12.19 -8.09
C LYS A 82 13.71 -12.94 -6.84
N ASN A 83 13.43 -12.40 -5.66
CA ASN A 83 13.77 -13.01 -4.37
C ASN A 83 12.60 -13.77 -3.72
N GLY A 84 11.53 -14.09 -4.46
CA GLY A 84 10.47 -14.99 -4.01
C GLY A 84 9.24 -14.29 -3.41
N VAL A 85 9.06 -12.99 -3.63
CA VAL A 85 7.78 -12.31 -3.36
C VAL A 85 6.86 -12.55 -4.55
N HIS A 86 5.79 -13.34 -4.33
CA HIS A 86 4.84 -13.76 -5.37
C HIS A 86 3.52 -12.99 -5.35
N ILE A 87 3.22 -12.31 -4.24
CA ILE A 87 2.03 -11.46 -4.13
C ILE A 87 2.15 -10.23 -5.06
N PRO A 88 1.02 -9.66 -5.52
CA PRO A 88 1.03 -8.44 -6.31
C PRO A 88 1.76 -7.29 -5.60
N ILE A 89 2.55 -6.52 -6.35
CA ILE A 89 3.25 -5.33 -5.88
C ILE A 89 2.61 -4.10 -6.50
N ILE A 90 2.20 -3.16 -5.64
CA ILE A 90 1.56 -1.89 -6.01
C ILE A 90 2.55 -0.77 -5.71
N LEU A 91 2.92 0.00 -6.73
CA LEU A 91 3.72 1.21 -6.54
C LEU A 91 2.81 2.33 -6.04
N PHE A 92 3.09 2.83 -4.83
CA PHE A 92 2.45 4.01 -4.26
C PHE A 92 3.39 5.20 -4.46
N THR A 93 3.00 6.18 -5.28
CA THR A 93 3.86 7.33 -5.60
C THR A 93 3.05 8.61 -5.80
N TYR A 94 3.65 9.76 -5.53
CA TYR A 94 3.08 11.04 -5.90
C TYR A 94 3.19 11.28 -7.42
N TYR A 95 2.37 12.16 -7.96
CA TYR A 95 2.29 12.36 -9.41
C TYR A 95 3.53 13.07 -9.97
N ASN A 96 4.12 14.01 -9.24
CA ASN A 96 5.30 14.72 -9.72
C ASN A 96 6.49 13.79 -10.05
N PRO A 97 6.90 12.80 -9.22
CA PRO A 97 7.91 11.82 -9.62
C PRO A 97 7.59 11.06 -10.93
N VAL A 98 6.30 10.79 -11.19
CA VAL A 98 5.86 10.15 -12.44
C VAL A 98 6.04 11.10 -13.63
N LEU A 99 5.69 12.39 -13.46
CA LEU A 99 5.82 13.41 -14.50
C LEU A 99 7.28 13.70 -14.89
N GLN A 100 8.24 13.52 -13.95
CA GLN A 100 9.66 13.74 -14.21
C GLN A 100 10.30 12.65 -15.09
N LEU A 101 9.62 11.51 -15.23
CA LEU A 101 10.02 10.45 -16.14
C LEU A 101 9.22 10.56 -17.44
N GLU A 102 9.87 10.29 -18.57
CA GLU A 102 9.13 10.10 -19.81
C GLU A 102 8.15 8.94 -19.64
N LYS A 103 6.91 9.13 -20.11
CA LYS A 103 5.81 8.19 -19.92
C LYS A 103 6.17 6.77 -20.36
N GLU A 104 6.76 6.64 -21.54
CA GLU A 104 7.18 5.37 -22.13
C GLU A 104 8.23 4.69 -21.26
N CYS A 105 9.20 5.46 -20.74
CA CYS A 105 10.23 4.98 -19.83
C CYS A 105 9.62 4.51 -18.49
N PHE A 106 8.71 5.28 -17.92
CA PHE A 106 8.03 4.90 -16.66
C PHE A 106 7.29 3.57 -16.78
N PHE A 107 6.47 3.40 -17.82
CA PHE A 107 5.72 2.16 -18.03
C PHE A 107 6.61 0.97 -18.43
N ALA A 108 7.71 1.21 -19.17
CA ALA A 108 8.72 0.19 -19.43
C ALA A 108 9.34 -0.33 -18.14
N LEU A 109 9.75 0.58 -17.22
CA LEU A 109 10.30 0.23 -15.92
C LEU A 109 9.31 -0.59 -15.08
N LEU A 110 8.02 -0.21 -15.02
CA LEU A 110 7.00 -0.97 -14.29
C LEU A 110 6.88 -2.40 -14.84
N ARG A 111 6.84 -2.56 -16.15
CA ARG A 111 6.72 -3.86 -16.82
C ARG A 111 7.96 -4.74 -16.63
N GLU A 112 9.16 -4.18 -16.79
CA GLU A 112 10.43 -4.89 -16.64
C GLU A 112 10.69 -5.36 -15.20
N ASN A 113 10.02 -4.74 -14.23
CA ASN A 113 10.13 -5.06 -12.82
C ASN A 113 8.88 -5.75 -12.23
N ASP A 114 7.97 -6.24 -13.08
CA ASP A 114 6.76 -6.97 -12.69
C ASP A 114 5.94 -6.22 -11.63
N ILE A 115 5.77 -4.89 -11.78
CA ILE A 115 4.90 -4.08 -10.94
C ILE A 115 3.45 -4.27 -11.41
N ASP A 116 2.60 -4.75 -10.52
CA ASP A 116 1.25 -5.17 -10.83
C ASP A 116 0.22 -4.02 -10.75
N GLY A 117 0.48 -3.01 -9.93
CA GLY A 117 -0.45 -1.90 -9.71
C GLY A 117 0.23 -0.56 -9.49
N LEU A 118 -0.56 0.50 -9.66
CA LEU A 118 -0.14 1.89 -9.44
C LEU A 118 -1.20 2.63 -8.64
N LEU A 119 -0.79 3.34 -7.58
CA LEU A 119 -1.61 4.24 -6.80
C LEU A 119 -0.95 5.62 -6.72
N VAL A 120 -1.70 6.67 -7.08
CA VAL A 120 -1.24 8.06 -7.10
C VAL A 120 -2.23 8.91 -6.30
N PRO A 121 -1.96 9.20 -5.01
CA PRO A 121 -2.95 9.77 -4.10
C PRO A 121 -3.26 11.24 -4.35
N ASP A 122 -2.37 11.96 -5.00
CA ASP A 122 -2.48 13.40 -5.30
C ASP A 122 -3.00 13.69 -6.73
N LEU A 123 -3.35 12.64 -7.51
CA LEU A 123 -3.92 12.82 -8.85
C LEU A 123 -5.45 12.71 -8.81
N PRO A 124 -6.18 13.84 -9.02
CA PRO A 124 -7.64 13.81 -9.02
C PRO A 124 -8.21 13.01 -10.18
N LEU A 125 -9.43 12.50 -10.01
CA LEU A 125 -10.13 11.70 -11.03
C LEU A 125 -10.13 12.39 -12.39
N GLU A 126 -10.41 13.69 -12.41
CA GLU A 126 -10.56 14.51 -13.60
C GLU A 126 -9.29 14.57 -14.46
N GLU A 127 -8.13 14.44 -13.83
CA GLU A 127 -6.81 14.47 -14.48
C GLU A 127 -6.22 13.07 -14.71
N SER A 128 -6.79 12.05 -14.06
CA SER A 128 -6.24 10.69 -14.06
C SER A 128 -6.55 9.87 -15.33
N ALA A 129 -7.49 10.30 -16.17
CA ALA A 129 -8.03 9.51 -17.29
C ALA A 129 -6.96 8.97 -18.26
N LEU A 130 -5.94 9.78 -18.58
CA LEU A 130 -4.85 9.35 -19.47
C LEU A 130 -3.97 8.29 -18.80
N LEU A 131 -3.65 8.47 -17.53
CA LEU A 131 -2.84 7.53 -16.74
C LEU A 131 -3.58 6.19 -16.59
N GLN A 132 -4.86 6.22 -16.23
CA GLN A 132 -5.71 5.04 -16.11
C GLN A 132 -5.80 4.25 -17.42
N LYS A 133 -6.06 4.96 -18.55
CA LYS A 133 -6.09 4.34 -19.88
C LYS A 133 -4.76 3.66 -20.22
N THR A 134 -3.63 4.26 -19.84
CA THR A 134 -2.33 3.67 -20.10
C THR A 134 -2.09 2.48 -19.18
N CYS A 135 -2.40 2.57 -17.89
CA CYS A 135 -2.32 1.45 -16.96
C CYS A 135 -3.10 0.24 -17.50
N LYS A 136 -4.33 0.46 -17.94
CA LYS A 136 -5.15 -0.61 -18.53
C LYS A 136 -4.51 -1.25 -19.77
N LYS A 137 -3.91 -0.44 -20.65
CA LYS A 137 -3.19 -0.91 -21.85
C LYS A 137 -1.97 -1.76 -21.48
N GLU A 138 -1.23 -1.34 -20.45
CA GLU A 138 -0.02 -2.02 -19.97
C GLU A 138 -0.32 -3.15 -18.97
N ASN A 139 -1.59 -3.50 -18.75
CA ASN A 139 -2.05 -4.54 -17.81
C ASN A 139 -1.67 -4.25 -16.34
N ILE A 140 -1.53 -2.98 -15.97
CA ILE A 140 -1.26 -2.49 -14.61
C ILE A 140 -2.59 -2.06 -13.98
N ALA A 141 -2.88 -2.50 -12.76
CA ALA A 141 -4.07 -2.07 -12.05
C ALA A 141 -3.89 -0.64 -11.54
N TYR A 142 -4.76 0.29 -11.96
CA TYR A 142 -4.83 1.61 -11.36
C TYR A 142 -5.72 1.54 -10.13
N ILE A 143 -5.12 1.71 -8.95
CA ILE A 143 -5.84 1.66 -7.67
C ILE A 143 -6.50 3.02 -7.44
N SER A 144 -7.83 3.02 -7.44
CA SER A 144 -8.61 4.23 -7.23
C SER A 144 -8.82 4.50 -5.75
N LEU A 145 -8.63 5.76 -5.34
CA LEU A 145 -8.74 6.21 -3.96
C LEU A 145 -10.06 6.97 -3.78
N VAL A 146 -10.83 6.61 -2.76
CA VAL A 146 -12.06 7.29 -2.38
C VAL A 146 -12.00 7.75 -0.93
N ALA A 147 -12.53 8.95 -0.67
CA ALA A 147 -12.67 9.54 0.65
C ALA A 147 -14.12 10.03 0.83
N PRO A 148 -14.59 10.34 2.05
CA PRO A 148 -15.93 10.90 2.26
C PRO A 148 -16.25 12.13 1.39
N THR A 149 -15.24 12.91 1.04
CA THR A 149 -15.35 14.05 0.10
C THR A 149 -15.63 13.64 -1.35
N SER A 150 -15.48 12.37 -1.69
CA SER A 150 -15.68 11.84 -3.05
C SER A 150 -17.13 11.40 -3.32
N GLU A 151 -18.06 11.61 -2.38
CA GLU A 151 -19.40 11.01 -2.40
C GLU A 151 -20.16 11.20 -3.73
N ASN A 152 -20.13 12.39 -4.29
CA ASN A 152 -20.80 12.71 -5.57
C ASN A 152 -20.14 12.06 -6.79
N ARG A 153 -18.93 11.49 -6.65
CA ARG A 153 -18.13 10.89 -7.72
C ARG A 153 -17.89 9.40 -7.54
N LEU A 154 -18.42 8.80 -6.45
CA LEU A 154 -18.17 7.40 -6.08
C LEU A 154 -18.42 6.44 -7.25
N LYS A 155 -19.59 6.58 -7.91
CA LYS A 155 -19.93 5.68 -9.02
C LYS A 155 -18.89 5.72 -10.13
N ILE A 156 -18.49 6.91 -10.56
CA ILE A 156 -17.50 7.06 -11.65
C ILE A 156 -16.13 6.52 -11.23
N ILE A 157 -15.69 6.78 -9.98
CA ILE A 157 -14.41 6.32 -9.48
C ILE A 157 -14.40 4.79 -9.38
N THR A 158 -15.45 4.18 -8.83
CA THR A 158 -15.51 2.73 -8.62
C THR A 158 -15.67 1.94 -9.91
N GLU A 159 -16.40 2.46 -10.91
CA GLU A 159 -16.52 1.86 -12.25
C GLU A 159 -15.19 1.79 -13.01
N GLN A 160 -14.25 2.69 -12.70
CA GLN A 160 -12.94 2.76 -13.36
C GLN A 160 -11.82 2.06 -12.55
N ALA A 161 -12.11 1.62 -11.34
CA ALA A 161 -11.13 1.04 -10.44
C ALA A 161 -10.60 -0.32 -10.96
N GLY A 162 -9.30 -0.53 -10.79
CA GLY A 162 -8.63 -1.81 -11.03
C GLY A 162 -8.08 -2.41 -9.74
N GLY A 163 -7.98 -3.73 -9.68
CA GLY A 163 -7.45 -4.44 -8.51
C GLY A 163 -8.35 -4.35 -7.28
N PHE A 164 -8.40 -3.19 -6.64
CA PHE A 164 -9.31 -2.86 -5.53
C PHE A 164 -9.56 -1.35 -5.45
N VAL A 165 -10.57 -0.95 -4.68
CA VAL A 165 -10.81 0.44 -4.29
C VAL A 165 -10.16 0.69 -2.93
N TYR A 166 -9.27 1.67 -2.86
CA TYR A 166 -8.70 2.13 -1.59
C TYR A 166 -9.67 3.13 -0.92
N CYS A 167 -10.34 2.71 0.13
CA CYS A 167 -11.27 3.55 0.88
C CYS A 167 -10.55 4.22 2.06
N VAL A 168 -10.44 5.54 2.02
CA VAL A 168 -9.86 6.34 3.11
C VAL A 168 -10.88 6.52 4.23
N SER A 169 -10.56 6.04 5.42
CA SER A 169 -11.46 6.06 6.58
C SER A 169 -11.50 7.41 7.32
N SER A 170 -10.78 8.42 6.85
CA SER A 170 -10.75 9.73 7.52
C SER A 170 -10.32 10.86 6.62
N LEU A 171 -10.75 12.07 6.95
CA LEU A 171 -10.20 13.30 6.37
C LEU A 171 -8.90 13.66 7.11
N GLY A 172 -7.80 13.86 6.37
CA GLY A 172 -6.49 14.26 6.89
C GLY A 172 -5.36 13.33 6.47
N VAL A 173 -4.18 13.52 7.07
CA VAL A 173 -2.98 12.73 6.78
C VAL A 173 -2.99 11.36 7.47
N THR A 174 -2.15 10.43 7.02
CA THR A 174 -1.97 9.11 7.63
C THR A 174 -1.53 9.21 9.10
N GLY A 175 -2.06 8.32 9.95
CA GLY A 175 -1.71 8.27 11.38
C GLY A 175 -2.53 7.22 12.13
N VAL A 176 -2.06 6.84 13.31
CA VAL A 176 -2.78 5.88 14.19
C VAL A 176 -3.95 6.58 14.86
N ARG A 177 -5.12 5.92 14.88
CA ARG A 177 -6.35 6.39 15.55
C ARG A 177 -6.87 5.34 16.51
N SER A 178 -7.60 5.77 17.54
CA SER A 178 -8.24 4.87 18.52
C SER A 178 -9.65 4.43 18.09
N GLU A 179 -10.40 5.31 17.40
CA GLU A 179 -11.78 5.10 17.01
C GLU A 179 -12.07 5.72 15.65
N PHE A 180 -13.10 5.21 14.96
CA PHE A 180 -13.61 5.72 13.69
C PHE A 180 -14.92 6.47 13.91
N ASP A 181 -15.12 7.56 13.18
CA ASP A 181 -16.38 8.28 13.15
C ASP A 181 -17.50 7.39 12.57
N PRO A 182 -18.70 7.36 13.18
CA PRO A 182 -19.82 6.55 12.68
C PRO A 182 -20.18 6.79 11.20
N SER A 183 -19.94 7.99 10.66
CA SER A 183 -20.17 8.31 9.25
C SER A 183 -19.27 7.52 8.30
N VAL A 184 -18.09 7.08 8.76
CA VAL A 184 -17.16 6.26 8.00
C VAL A 184 -17.78 4.91 7.63
N TYR A 185 -18.49 4.29 8.55
CA TYR A 185 -19.13 2.98 8.30
C TYR A 185 -20.21 3.05 7.21
N SER A 186 -21.03 4.10 7.22
CA SER A 186 -22.04 4.32 6.17
C SER A 186 -21.39 4.62 4.82
N PHE A 187 -20.30 5.39 4.81
CA PHE A 187 -19.56 5.68 3.61
C PHE A 187 -18.93 4.42 2.98
N ILE A 188 -18.27 3.57 3.79
CA ILE A 188 -17.67 2.32 3.30
C ILE A 188 -18.73 1.40 2.69
N ARG A 189 -19.89 1.23 3.33
CA ARG A 189 -21.01 0.43 2.78
C ARG A 189 -21.45 0.96 1.44
N LYS A 190 -21.59 2.29 1.31
CA LYS A 190 -21.94 2.93 0.05
C LYS A 190 -20.89 2.71 -1.04
N VAL A 191 -19.59 2.77 -0.71
CA VAL A 191 -18.51 2.44 -1.65
C VAL A 191 -18.64 1.00 -2.15
N LYS A 192 -18.93 0.04 -1.25
CA LYS A 192 -19.14 -1.36 -1.62
C LYS A 192 -20.33 -1.59 -2.55
N GLU A 193 -21.42 -0.84 -2.39
CA GLU A 193 -22.59 -0.93 -3.28
C GLU A 193 -22.26 -0.55 -4.72
N PHE A 194 -21.33 0.39 -4.94
CA PHE A 194 -20.96 0.85 -6.28
C PHE A 194 -19.75 0.12 -6.87
N SER A 195 -18.94 -0.56 -6.05
CA SER A 195 -17.69 -1.17 -6.51
C SER A 195 -17.90 -2.57 -7.08
N SER A 196 -17.35 -2.80 -8.28
CA SER A 196 -17.24 -4.13 -8.90
C SER A 196 -15.94 -4.86 -8.52
N VAL A 197 -15.04 -4.20 -7.81
CA VAL A 197 -13.78 -4.77 -7.30
C VAL A 197 -13.77 -4.71 -5.77
N PRO A 198 -12.94 -5.50 -5.08
CA PRO A 198 -12.86 -5.45 -3.62
C PRO A 198 -12.60 -4.05 -3.06
N VAL A 199 -13.12 -3.77 -1.87
CA VAL A 199 -12.93 -2.49 -1.16
C VAL A 199 -12.04 -2.74 0.05
N ALA A 200 -10.85 -2.14 0.08
CA ALA A 200 -9.94 -2.19 1.22
C ALA A 200 -9.90 -0.84 1.94
N VAL A 201 -10.01 -0.88 3.28
CA VAL A 201 -10.05 0.33 4.11
C VAL A 201 -8.68 0.62 4.66
N GLY A 202 -8.19 1.85 4.46
CA GLY A 202 -6.93 2.33 5.00
C GLY A 202 -7.08 3.61 5.81
N PHE A 203 -5.95 4.08 6.35
CA PHE A 203 -5.80 5.22 7.25
C PHE A 203 -6.26 4.94 8.70
N GLY A 204 -5.25 4.81 9.56
CA GLY A 204 -5.45 4.71 11.00
C GLY A 204 -5.55 3.30 11.56
N ILE A 205 -5.57 2.27 10.72
CA ILE A 205 -5.57 0.86 11.16
C ILE A 205 -4.24 0.56 11.91
N SER A 206 -4.36 0.18 13.17
CA SER A 206 -3.20 -0.03 14.05
C SER A 206 -3.37 -1.15 15.07
N SER A 207 -4.54 -1.80 15.09
CA SER A 207 -4.86 -2.87 16.02
C SER A 207 -5.72 -3.96 15.37
N ARG A 208 -5.63 -5.17 15.91
CA ARG A 208 -6.49 -6.29 15.49
C ARG A 208 -7.97 -5.96 15.60
N LYS A 209 -8.39 -5.31 16.68
CA LYS A 209 -9.78 -4.89 16.88
C LYS A 209 -10.30 -4.06 15.70
N GLN A 210 -9.51 -3.08 15.24
CA GLN A 210 -9.87 -2.25 14.09
C GLN A 210 -9.94 -3.05 12.78
N VAL A 211 -9.03 -4.02 12.60
CA VAL A 211 -9.08 -4.95 11.45
C VAL A 211 -10.38 -5.73 11.44
N ASP A 212 -10.79 -6.30 12.59
CA ASP A 212 -12.02 -7.07 12.72
C ASP A 212 -13.25 -6.20 12.44
N GLU A 213 -13.32 -5.00 13.03
CA GLU A 213 -14.41 -4.03 12.78
C GLU A 213 -14.51 -3.64 11.29
N MET A 214 -13.40 -3.34 10.63
CA MET A 214 -13.42 -2.97 9.21
C MET A 214 -13.78 -4.16 8.31
N ASN A 215 -13.34 -5.36 8.66
CA ASN A 215 -13.64 -6.57 7.92
C ASN A 215 -15.14 -6.96 7.96
N GLU A 216 -15.93 -6.45 8.90
CA GLU A 216 -17.40 -6.64 8.90
C GLU A 216 -18.07 -5.87 7.75
N ILE A 217 -17.49 -4.76 7.30
CA ILE A 217 -18.11 -3.83 6.35
C ILE A 217 -17.34 -3.62 5.05
N SER A 218 -16.14 -4.18 4.93
CA SER A 218 -15.27 -4.09 3.75
C SER A 218 -14.70 -5.46 3.36
N ASP A 219 -13.95 -5.51 2.27
CA ASP A 219 -13.29 -6.72 1.80
C ASP A 219 -11.89 -6.88 2.39
N GLY A 220 -11.39 -5.89 3.13
CA GLY A 220 -10.10 -5.95 3.79
C GLY A 220 -9.57 -4.61 4.24
N VAL A 221 -8.30 -4.63 4.66
CA VAL A 221 -7.63 -3.46 5.24
C VAL A 221 -6.29 -3.19 4.59
N VAL A 222 -5.94 -1.89 4.55
CA VAL A 222 -4.58 -1.42 4.23
C VAL A 222 -3.92 -0.95 5.52
N VAL A 223 -2.73 -1.49 5.82
CA VAL A 223 -1.98 -1.17 7.04
C VAL A 223 -0.62 -0.56 6.69
N GLY A 224 -0.49 0.73 6.92
CA GLY A 224 0.74 1.48 6.62
C GLY A 224 1.48 1.92 7.88
N SER A 225 1.05 3.02 8.49
CA SER A 225 1.79 3.70 9.57
C SER A 225 2.15 2.80 10.76
N ALA A 226 1.34 1.79 11.07
CA ALA A 226 1.62 0.84 12.13
C ALA A 226 2.85 -0.03 11.80
N LEU A 227 2.92 -0.56 10.58
CA LEU A 227 4.05 -1.37 10.11
C LEU A 227 5.31 -0.54 9.93
N VAL A 228 5.21 0.66 9.32
CA VAL A 228 6.35 1.58 9.17
C VAL A 228 6.91 2.01 10.53
N ARG A 229 6.06 2.23 11.53
CA ARG A 229 6.50 2.48 12.91
C ARG A 229 7.23 1.28 13.50
N LYS A 230 6.74 0.07 13.29
CA LYS A 230 7.41 -1.15 13.76
C LYS A 230 8.79 -1.31 13.11
N VAL A 231 8.93 -1.00 11.83
CA VAL A 231 10.24 -0.96 11.15
C VAL A 231 11.15 0.09 11.80
N GLU A 232 10.64 1.31 12.12
CA GLU A 232 11.41 2.35 12.79
C GLU A 232 11.89 1.91 14.18
N GLU A 233 11.05 1.22 14.96
CA GLU A 233 11.41 0.65 16.27
C GLU A 233 12.52 -0.40 16.16
N LEU A 234 12.44 -1.25 15.14
CA LEU A 234 13.38 -2.34 14.93
C LEU A 234 14.63 -1.97 14.11
N LYS A 235 14.71 -0.74 13.58
CA LYS A 235 15.72 -0.35 12.59
C LYS A 235 17.16 -0.71 12.96
N THR A 236 17.55 -0.48 14.21
CA THR A 236 18.92 -0.78 14.69
C THR A 236 19.22 -2.28 14.66
N LYS A 237 18.24 -3.11 15.05
CA LYS A 237 18.36 -4.56 14.99
C LYS A 237 18.34 -5.07 13.54
N LEU A 238 17.48 -4.49 12.68
CA LEU A 238 17.36 -4.85 11.26
C LEU A 238 18.64 -4.59 10.48
N VAL A 239 19.33 -3.48 10.74
CA VAL A 239 20.58 -3.12 10.05
C VAL A 239 21.74 -3.99 10.52
N ASN A 240 21.76 -4.43 11.77
CA ASN A 240 22.81 -5.29 12.32
C ASN A 240 22.60 -6.75 11.90
N SER A 241 23.57 -7.33 11.17
CA SER A 241 23.50 -8.70 10.66
C SER A 241 23.31 -9.77 11.76
N GLY A 242 23.86 -9.54 12.96
CA GLY A 242 23.77 -10.48 14.08
C GLY A 242 22.38 -10.52 14.75
N THR A 243 21.54 -9.49 14.58
CA THR A 243 20.21 -9.41 15.20
C THR A 243 19.08 -9.31 14.16
N ARG A 244 19.42 -9.24 12.88
CA ARG A 244 18.46 -9.06 11.78
C ARG A 244 17.41 -10.16 11.73
N ALA A 245 17.83 -11.42 11.85
CA ALA A 245 16.91 -12.56 11.76
C ALA A 245 15.82 -12.49 12.84
N ASP A 246 16.20 -12.22 14.09
CA ASP A 246 15.27 -12.10 15.20
C ASP A 246 14.33 -10.87 15.00
N ALA A 247 14.88 -9.76 14.50
CA ALA A 247 14.08 -8.56 14.22
C ALA A 247 13.06 -8.78 13.09
N LEU A 248 13.42 -9.54 12.05
CA LEU A 248 12.49 -9.92 10.98
C LEU A 248 11.38 -10.85 11.50
N LEU A 249 11.72 -11.82 12.36
CA LEU A 249 10.70 -12.66 13.01
C LEU A 249 9.76 -11.82 13.90
N GLU A 250 10.31 -10.88 14.70
CA GLU A 250 9.50 -9.97 15.53
C GLU A 250 8.57 -9.10 14.66
N PHE A 251 9.05 -8.63 13.51
CA PHE A 251 8.26 -7.88 12.54
C PHE A 251 7.16 -8.73 11.91
N GLU A 252 7.48 -9.96 11.49
CA GLU A 252 6.53 -10.90 10.90
C GLU A 252 5.41 -11.25 11.87
N GLU A 253 5.73 -11.56 13.13
CA GLU A 253 4.72 -11.85 14.16
C GLU A 253 3.81 -10.62 14.43
N TYR A 254 4.39 -9.42 14.43
CA TYR A 254 3.58 -8.20 14.52
C TYR A 254 2.67 -8.03 13.29
N ALA A 255 3.16 -8.28 12.09
CA ALA A 255 2.36 -8.18 10.87
C ALA A 255 1.22 -9.22 10.83
N LYS A 256 1.43 -10.44 11.34
CA LYS A 256 0.40 -11.47 11.48
C LYS A 256 -0.81 -11.03 12.31
N THR A 257 -0.64 -10.05 13.21
CA THR A 257 -1.77 -9.51 13.99
C THR A 257 -2.79 -8.77 13.11
N PHE A 258 -2.42 -8.34 11.93
CA PHE A 258 -3.29 -7.67 10.95
C PHE A 258 -3.78 -8.63 9.84
N GLY A 259 -3.03 -9.69 9.58
CA GLY A 259 -3.36 -10.70 8.60
C GLY A 259 -4.44 -11.68 9.07
N ARG A 260 -4.68 -12.73 8.29
CA ARG A 260 -5.56 -13.81 8.68
C ARG A 260 -4.98 -14.59 9.87
N LEU A 261 -5.78 -14.81 10.88
CA LEU A 261 -5.55 -15.93 11.78
C LEU A 261 -5.99 -17.19 11.01
N TYR A 262 -5.05 -17.94 10.47
CA TYR A 262 -5.35 -19.32 10.13
C TYR A 262 -5.75 -20.01 11.43
N SER A 263 -7.04 -20.31 11.59
CA SER A 263 -7.47 -21.26 12.61
C SER A 263 -6.75 -22.57 12.28
N VAL A 264 -5.77 -22.91 13.09
CA VAL A 264 -5.23 -24.27 13.09
C VAL A 264 -6.42 -25.16 13.44
N LYS A 265 -6.94 -25.87 12.40
CA LYS A 265 -7.94 -26.93 12.60
C LYS A 265 -7.26 -28.15 13.18
#